data_31f0545503b38cd548523461616bacf4
#
_entry.id   31f0545503b38cd548523461616bacf4
#
_cell.length_a   1.000
_cell.length_b   1.000
_cell.length_c   1.000
_cell.angle_alpha   90.00
_cell.angle_beta   90.00
_cell.angle_gamma   90.00
#
_symmetry.space_group_name_H-M   'P 1'
#
loop_
_entity.id
_entity.type
_entity.pdbx_description
1 polymer ?
#
loop_
_entity_poly.entity_id
_entity_poly.type
_entity_poly.pdbx_seq_one_letter_code
_entity_poly.pdbx_strand_id
1 'polypeptide(L)'
;MNKIVRYFLNGLVIVGIFLFSAFFIEQAFKFRKHIEVLSDTPPMVEEIGSIPDNVAAYSQSEYSILAYHNSRVATNSFWISIIAVFVTFLAFFVQYTFNAEQRKDIARERDMNQFFHLMDVYRSVTNSMRIPHITEGKDVCHFMFYEYKAMFKIATDFLGKKQMLDIWTEKDINDLTYAFFINGITRNTLPAFSTCLLNPEEQKALLTEFRDYLFMIRDDMSYHPIKYLNDYEGRGIKFFDGHRPRLVPYVKYINLLLEWIVGHCKTAEERKEYLSYLIAEMSDHEIGLLYSSVNTPNYSSYIKPNSKTSDKESMLYKGIFASVPDSISFKFYYDKKAFLG
;
A
#
# COMPACT_ATOMS: atom_id res chain seq x y z
N MET A 1 2.00 -15.20 15.18
CA MET A 1 2.73 -15.88 16.26
C MET A 1 3.90 -14.99 16.70
N ASN A 2 4.06 -14.70 17.98
CA ASN A 2 5.05 -13.75 18.49
C ASN A 2 6.48 -14.27 18.17
N LYS A 3 7.39 -13.42 17.65
CA LYS A 3 8.77 -13.81 17.29
C LYS A 3 9.47 -14.58 18.43
N ILE A 4 9.18 -14.20 19.68
CA ILE A 4 9.72 -14.83 20.89
C ILE A 4 9.25 -16.29 21.00
N VAL A 5 7.98 -16.58 20.76
CA VAL A 5 7.43 -17.95 20.82
C VAL A 5 8.07 -18.83 19.74
N ARG A 6 8.37 -18.29 18.59
CA ARG A 6 9.04 -18.98 17.48
C ARG A 6 10.49 -19.34 17.83
N TYR A 7 11.26 -18.39 18.38
CA TYR A 7 12.63 -18.66 18.82
C TYR A 7 12.67 -19.70 19.95
N PHE A 8 11.70 -19.64 20.87
CA PHE A 8 11.56 -20.60 21.95
C PHE A 8 11.24 -22.00 21.43
N LEU A 9 10.31 -22.13 20.50
CA LEU A 9 9.96 -23.40 19.85
C LEU A 9 11.13 -23.99 19.06
N ASN A 10 11.84 -23.19 18.27
CA ASN A 10 13.02 -23.63 17.54
C ASN A 10 14.14 -24.06 18.50
N GLY A 11 14.34 -23.37 19.59
CA GLY A 11 15.28 -23.75 20.65
C GLY A 11 14.90 -25.10 21.29
N LEU A 12 13.64 -25.32 21.60
CA LEU A 12 13.12 -26.56 22.18
C LEU A 12 13.33 -27.77 21.21
N VAL A 13 13.11 -27.55 19.92
CA VAL A 13 13.36 -28.56 18.88
C VAL A 13 14.83 -28.93 18.80
N ILE A 14 15.72 -27.93 18.80
CA ILE A 14 17.18 -28.14 18.77
C ILE A 14 17.64 -28.90 20.02
N VAL A 15 17.20 -28.50 21.20
CA VAL A 15 17.50 -29.17 22.47
C VAL A 15 16.96 -30.62 22.47
N GLY A 16 15.75 -30.84 21.98
CA GLY A 16 15.17 -32.18 21.80
C GLY A 16 16.02 -33.08 20.92
N ILE A 17 16.50 -32.59 19.79
CA ILE A 17 17.40 -33.32 18.87
C ILE A 17 18.72 -33.66 19.57
N PHE A 18 19.29 -32.73 20.32
CA PHE A 18 20.55 -32.94 21.05
C PHE A 18 20.43 -34.00 22.16
N LEU A 19 19.39 -33.88 22.98
CA LEU A 19 19.15 -34.86 24.09
C LEU A 19 18.89 -36.26 23.52
N PHE A 20 18.17 -36.32 22.40
CA PHE A 20 17.86 -37.58 21.76
C PHE A 20 19.09 -38.21 21.13
N SER A 21 19.95 -37.42 20.45
CA SER A 21 21.22 -37.88 19.91
C SER A 21 22.17 -38.38 21.03
N ALA A 22 22.25 -37.70 22.16
CA ALA A 22 23.05 -38.09 23.32
C ALA A 22 22.58 -39.42 23.92
N PHE A 23 21.26 -39.62 24.03
CA PHE A 23 20.69 -40.88 24.48
C PHE A 23 21.07 -42.05 23.57
N PHE A 24 21.08 -41.82 22.27
CA PHE A 24 21.45 -42.85 21.30
C PHE A 24 22.92 -43.21 21.35
N ILE A 25 23.78 -42.24 21.48
CA ILE A 25 25.21 -42.45 21.64
C ILE A 25 25.46 -43.28 22.90
N GLU A 26 24.80 -42.93 24.01
CA GLU A 26 24.92 -43.69 25.26
C GLU A 26 24.47 -45.16 25.09
N GLN A 27 23.31 -45.39 24.40
CA GLN A 27 22.85 -46.75 24.16
C GLN A 27 23.77 -47.56 23.23
N ALA A 28 24.35 -46.91 22.22
CA ALA A 28 25.32 -47.51 21.32
C ALA A 28 26.61 -47.91 22.07
N PHE A 29 27.11 -47.06 22.98
CA PHE A 29 28.26 -47.37 23.83
C PHE A 29 27.99 -48.52 24.80
N LYS A 30 26.82 -48.56 25.44
CA LYS A 30 26.41 -49.69 26.30
C LYS A 30 26.32 -50.99 25.50
N PHE A 31 25.84 -50.93 24.28
CA PHE A 31 25.76 -52.09 23.38
C PHE A 31 27.14 -52.60 22.99
N ARG A 32 28.06 -51.73 22.62
CA ARG A 32 29.45 -52.11 22.28
C ARG A 32 30.17 -52.78 23.45
N LYS A 33 30.07 -52.20 24.64
CA LYS A 33 30.66 -52.76 25.88
C LYS A 33 30.10 -54.14 26.19
N HIS A 34 28.83 -54.41 25.88
CA HIS A 34 28.23 -55.72 26.13
C HIS A 34 28.67 -56.79 25.12
N ILE A 35 28.98 -56.43 23.86
CA ILE A 35 29.57 -57.29 22.85
C ILE A 35 31.01 -57.63 23.22
N GLU A 36 31.80 -56.67 23.67
CA GLU A 36 33.18 -56.91 24.13
C GLU A 36 33.23 -57.89 25.29
N VAL A 37 32.32 -57.81 26.26
CA VAL A 37 32.23 -58.76 27.38
C VAL A 37 31.84 -60.17 26.93
N LEU A 38 31.04 -60.30 25.87
CA LEU A 38 30.66 -61.59 25.30
C LEU A 38 31.76 -62.22 24.45
N SER A 39 32.67 -61.40 23.87
CA SER A 39 33.78 -61.89 23.04
C SER A 39 34.99 -62.33 23.88
N ASP A 40 35.11 -61.83 25.12
CA ASP A 40 36.22 -62.17 26.04
C ASP A 40 35.94 -63.40 26.89
N THR A 41 34.79 -64.05 26.80
CA THR A 41 34.58 -65.35 27.42
C THR A 41 35.25 -66.41 26.53
N PRO A 42 36.36 -67.03 26.99
CA PRO A 42 37.00 -68.07 26.23
C PRO A 42 35.99 -69.24 26.07
N PRO A 43 35.96 -69.92 24.90
CA PRO A 43 35.16 -71.11 24.73
C PRO A 43 35.68 -72.13 25.72
N MET A 44 34.86 -72.51 26.71
CA MET A 44 35.16 -73.66 27.52
C MET A 44 35.17 -74.94 26.58
N VAL A 45 36.38 -75.32 26.18
CA VAL A 45 36.61 -76.60 25.60
C VAL A 45 36.66 -77.62 26.74
N GLU A 46 35.51 -78.13 27.10
CA GLU A 46 35.46 -79.28 27.96
C GLU A 46 35.71 -80.52 27.09
N GLU A 47 36.66 -81.38 27.55
CA GLU A 47 37.07 -82.64 26.99
C GLU A 47 35.86 -83.55 26.69
N ILE A 48 35.85 -84.07 25.43
CA ILE A 48 34.88 -85.00 24.95
C ILE A 48 35.05 -86.35 25.69
N GLY A 49 34.30 -86.52 26.73
CA GLY A 49 34.14 -87.80 27.40
C GLY A 49 32.67 -88.13 27.62
N SER A 50 32.10 -89.01 26.82
CA SER A 50 30.76 -89.59 26.95
C SER A 50 29.58 -88.71 26.56
N ILE A 51 29.01 -88.90 25.40
CA ILE A 51 27.68 -88.44 24.98
C ILE A 51 26.65 -89.18 25.83
N PRO A 52 25.98 -88.44 26.72
CA PRO A 52 24.54 -88.49 26.77
C PRO A 52 23.91 -87.12 27.24
N ASP A 53 22.69 -86.95 26.92
CA ASP A 53 21.72 -85.99 27.43
C ASP A 53 22.00 -84.42 27.37
N ASN A 54 23.21 -83.98 27.07
CA ASN A 54 23.55 -82.56 27.08
C ASN A 54 23.29 -81.82 25.77
N VAL A 55 22.96 -82.51 24.70
CA VAL A 55 22.64 -81.88 23.42
C VAL A 55 21.35 -81.06 23.49
N ALA A 56 20.40 -81.55 24.30
CA ALA A 56 19.16 -80.76 24.55
C ALA A 56 19.41 -79.51 25.40
N ALA A 57 20.33 -79.55 26.38
CA ALA A 57 20.70 -78.38 27.19
C ALA A 57 21.52 -77.37 26.40
N TYR A 58 22.41 -77.83 25.54
CA TYR A 58 23.18 -76.91 24.64
C TYR A 58 22.25 -76.23 23.62
N SER A 59 21.35 -76.96 23.01
CA SER A 59 20.37 -76.36 22.09
C SER A 59 19.47 -75.36 22.81
N GLN A 60 19.10 -75.63 24.06
CA GLN A 60 18.24 -74.71 24.85
C GLN A 60 18.96 -73.41 25.27
N SER A 61 20.27 -73.47 25.55
CA SER A 61 21.06 -72.28 25.81
C SER A 61 21.27 -71.43 24.56
N GLU A 62 21.53 -72.06 23.40
CA GLU A 62 21.64 -71.31 22.13
C GLU A 62 20.31 -70.67 21.75
N TYR A 63 19.20 -71.35 21.90
CA TYR A 63 17.87 -70.79 21.63
C TYR A 63 17.56 -69.61 22.58
N SER A 64 17.94 -69.66 23.82
CA SER A 64 17.74 -68.55 24.76
C SER A 64 18.58 -67.32 24.42
N ILE A 65 19.83 -67.52 23.97
CA ILE A 65 20.71 -66.45 23.47
C ILE A 65 20.18 -65.83 22.20
N LEU A 66 19.73 -66.67 21.24
CA LEU A 66 19.15 -66.20 19.99
C LEU A 66 17.82 -65.43 20.21
N ALA A 67 16.96 -65.91 21.09
CA ALA A 67 15.72 -65.24 21.49
C ALA A 67 15.98 -63.87 22.14
N TYR A 68 17.01 -63.77 23.02
CA TYR A 68 17.46 -62.53 23.62
C TYR A 68 17.97 -61.52 22.57
N HIS A 69 18.80 -61.99 21.62
CA HIS A 69 19.30 -61.16 20.53
C HIS A 69 18.15 -60.66 19.64
N ASN A 70 17.23 -61.56 19.24
CA ASN A 70 16.08 -61.16 18.45
C ASN A 70 15.16 -60.16 19.14
N SER A 71 14.90 -60.36 20.44
CA SER A 71 14.14 -59.40 21.26
C SER A 71 14.81 -58.04 21.31
N ARG A 72 16.13 -58.00 21.42
CA ARG A 72 16.90 -56.73 21.52
C ARG A 72 16.94 -56.03 20.16
N VAL A 73 17.10 -56.75 19.08
CA VAL A 73 17.01 -56.21 17.71
C VAL A 73 15.62 -55.65 17.46
N ALA A 74 14.56 -56.34 17.86
CA ALA A 74 13.19 -55.86 17.73
C ALA A 74 12.96 -54.56 18.55
N THR A 75 13.47 -54.48 19.80
CA THR A 75 13.37 -53.28 20.62
C THR A 75 14.11 -52.08 19.99
N ASN A 76 15.32 -52.32 19.49
CA ASN A 76 16.09 -51.28 18.83
C ASN A 76 15.38 -50.79 17.54
N SER A 77 14.83 -51.71 16.74
CA SER A 77 14.07 -51.35 15.54
C SER A 77 12.83 -50.53 15.87
N PHE A 78 12.14 -50.85 16.97
CA PHE A 78 11.00 -50.07 17.47
C PHE A 78 11.40 -48.62 17.81
N TRP A 79 12.49 -48.42 18.55
CA TRP A 79 12.98 -47.11 18.88
C TRP A 79 13.44 -46.30 17.68
N ILE A 80 14.13 -46.93 16.72
CA ILE A 80 14.51 -46.32 15.45
C ILE A 80 13.26 -45.85 14.68
N SER A 81 12.20 -46.62 14.67
CA SER A 81 10.94 -46.27 14.03
C SER A 81 10.27 -45.05 14.69
N ILE A 82 10.24 -44.99 16.04
CA ILE A 82 9.72 -43.84 16.78
C ILE A 82 10.49 -42.59 16.43
N ILE A 83 11.81 -42.69 16.33
CA ILE A 83 12.66 -41.55 15.98
C ILE A 83 12.38 -41.07 14.56
N ALA A 84 12.31 -42.00 13.62
CA ALA A 84 12.02 -41.66 12.24
C ALA A 84 10.68 -40.92 12.12
N VAL A 85 9.64 -41.39 12.84
CA VAL A 85 8.34 -40.69 12.91
C VAL A 85 8.48 -39.30 13.52
N PHE A 86 9.22 -39.15 14.60
CA PHE A 86 9.42 -37.85 15.25
C PHE A 86 10.20 -36.87 14.37
N VAL A 87 11.29 -37.29 13.73
CA VAL A 87 12.06 -36.47 12.79
C VAL A 87 11.20 -36.07 11.58
N THR A 88 10.40 -36.98 11.07
CA THR A 88 9.45 -36.72 9.97
C THR A 88 8.43 -35.66 10.41
N PHE A 89 7.85 -35.79 11.61
CA PHE A 89 6.92 -34.80 12.16
C PHE A 89 7.57 -33.41 12.30
N LEU A 90 8.80 -33.35 12.82
CA LEU A 90 9.56 -32.09 12.93
C LEU A 90 9.82 -31.46 11.56
N ALA A 91 10.21 -32.27 10.57
CA ALA A 91 10.43 -31.79 9.21
C ALA A 91 9.13 -31.20 8.62
N PHE A 92 8.01 -31.89 8.80
CA PHE A 92 6.69 -31.38 8.39
C PHE A 92 6.33 -30.07 9.10
N PHE A 93 6.58 -29.96 10.41
CA PHE A 93 6.29 -28.76 11.18
C PHE A 93 7.12 -27.56 10.71
N VAL A 94 8.42 -27.76 10.49
CA VAL A 94 9.32 -26.73 9.94
C VAL A 94 8.87 -26.31 8.55
N GLN A 95 8.55 -27.27 7.69
CA GLN A 95 8.06 -26.99 6.34
C GLN A 95 6.72 -26.25 6.34
N TYR A 96 5.79 -26.61 7.23
CA TYR A 96 4.51 -25.92 7.38
C TYR A 96 4.70 -24.45 7.80
N THR A 97 5.56 -24.19 8.80
CA THR A 97 5.84 -22.83 9.26
C THR A 97 6.53 -21.98 8.18
N PHE A 98 7.49 -22.57 7.47
CA PHE A 98 8.19 -21.91 6.36
C PHE A 98 7.21 -21.58 5.20
N ASN A 99 6.38 -22.53 4.80
CA ASN A 99 5.38 -22.30 3.75
C ASN A 99 4.36 -21.22 4.15
N ALA A 100 3.99 -21.14 5.45
CA ALA A 100 3.08 -20.12 5.93
C ALA A 100 3.68 -18.71 5.85
N GLU A 101 4.99 -18.56 6.08
CA GLU A 101 5.70 -17.28 5.90
C GLU A 101 5.86 -16.94 4.43
N GLN A 102 6.32 -17.89 3.63
CA GLN A 102 6.49 -17.70 2.19
C GLN A 102 5.18 -17.24 1.53
N ARG A 103 4.03 -17.78 1.95
CA ARG A 103 2.72 -17.32 1.45
C ARG A 103 2.43 -15.87 1.81
N LYS A 104 2.87 -15.40 3.01
CA LYS A 104 2.71 -13.99 3.40
C LYS A 104 3.60 -13.08 2.59
N ASP A 105 4.84 -13.49 2.34
CA ASP A 105 5.79 -12.72 1.56
C ASP A 105 5.33 -12.61 0.09
N ILE A 106 4.86 -13.72 -0.51
CA ILE A 106 4.28 -13.73 -1.85
C ILE A 106 3.03 -12.84 -1.92
N ALA A 107 2.16 -12.88 -0.90
CA ALA A 107 0.98 -12.02 -0.88
C ALA A 107 1.38 -10.53 -0.80
N ARG A 108 2.37 -10.19 0.04
CA ARG A 108 2.89 -8.81 0.15
C ARG A 108 3.54 -8.34 -1.16
N GLU A 109 4.32 -9.19 -1.79
CA GLU A 109 4.94 -8.90 -3.09
C GLU A 109 3.89 -8.66 -4.17
N ARG A 110 2.85 -9.50 -4.21
CA ARG A 110 1.73 -9.33 -5.15
C ARG A 110 1.02 -8.00 -4.92
N ASP A 111 0.72 -7.65 -3.67
CA ASP A 111 0.04 -6.42 -3.32
C ASP A 111 0.90 -5.20 -3.71
N MET A 112 2.21 -5.26 -3.45
CA MET A 112 3.17 -4.24 -3.86
C MET A 112 3.25 -4.09 -5.39
N ASN A 113 3.34 -5.19 -6.13
CA ASN A 113 3.36 -5.19 -7.60
C ASN A 113 2.06 -4.60 -8.18
N GLN A 114 0.92 -4.91 -7.57
CA GLN A 114 -0.37 -4.34 -7.96
C GLN A 114 -0.41 -2.82 -7.74
N PHE A 115 0.09 -2.33 -6.61
CA PHE A 115 0.20 -0.91 -6.34
C PHE A 115 1.09 -0.19 -7.36
N PHE A 116 2.27 -0.72 -7.64
CA PHE A 116 3.17 -0.11 -8.62
C PHE A 116 2.59 -0.15 -10.04
N HIS A 117 1.82 -1.17 -10.40
CA HIS A 117 1.08 -1.17 -11.65
C HIS A 117 0.05 -0.02 -11.71
N LEU A 118 -0.68 0.24 -10.63
CA LEU A 118 -1.59 1.39 -10.54
C LEU A 118 -0.81 2.72 -10.64
N MET A 119 0.37 2.81 -10.03
CA MET A 119 1.25 3.97 -10.16
C MET A 119 1.73 4.19 -11.61
N ASP A 120 2.03 3.12 -12.34
CA ASP A 120 2.40 3.23 -13.76
C ASP A 120 1.23 3.71 -14.62
N VAL A 121 0.01 3.27 -14.32
CA VAL A 121 -1.19 3.80 -14.97
C VAL A 121 -1.37 5.29 -14.65
N TYR A 122 -1.19 5.69 -13.39
CA TYR A 122 -1.22 7.10 -12.99
C TYR A 122 -0.20 7.93 -13.79
N ARG A 123 1.06 7.48 -13.87
CA ARG A 123 2.11 8.12 -14.69
C ARG A 123 1.71 8.23 -16.15
N SER A 124 1.13 7.17 -16.71
CA SER A 124 0.66 7.15 -18.10
C SER A 124 -0.45 8.18 -18.32
N VAL A 125 -1.42 8.27 -17.41
CA VAL A 125 -2.50 9.27 -17.47
C VAL A 125 -1.92 10.69 -17.40
N THR A 126 -1.04 10.95 -16.44
CA THR A 126 -0.40 12.26 -16.28
C THR A 126 0.42 12.63 -17.52
N ASN A 127 1.24 11.71 -18.03
CA ASN A 127 2.08 11.94 -19.20
C ASN A 127 1.27 12.09 -20.50
N SER A 128 0.05 11.52 -20.57
CA SER A 128 -0.83 11.65 -21.73
C SER A 128 -1.63 12.95 -21.74
N MET A 129 -1.64 13.68 -20.63
CA MET A 129 -2.29 15.00 -20.60
C MET A 129 -1.61 15.95 -21.55
N ARG A 130 -2.40 16.69 -22.30
CA ARG A 130 -1.90 17.73 -23.18
C ARG A 130 -2.85 18.91 -23.28
N ILE A 131 -2.27 20.07 -23.43
CA ILE A 131 -2.95 21.28 -23.87
C ILE A 131 -2.35 21.62 -25.24
N PRO A 132 -3.12 21.51 -26.34
CA PRO A 132 -2.61 21.70 -27.68
C PRO A 132 -1.82 23.01 -27.81
N HIS A 133 -0.64 22.95 -28.42
CA HIS A 133 0.27 24.06 -28.67
C HIS A 133 0.90 24.70 -27.43
N ILE A 134 0.62 24.20 -26.22
CA ILE A 134 1.13 24.77 -24.97
C ILE A 134 2.11 23.83 -24.31
N THR A 135 1.63 22.69 -23.81
CA THR A 135 2.41 21.79 -22.94
C THR A 135 1.77 20.41 -22.87
N GLU A 136 2.57 19.44 -22.47
CA GLU A 136 2.15 18.07 -22.26
C GLU A 136 2.78 17.46 -20.99
N GLY A 137 2.21 16.36 -20.53
CA GLY A 137 2.68 15.67 -19.33
C GLY A 137 2.42 16.47 -18.03
N LYS A 138 3.35 16.39 -17.09
CA LYS A 138 3.25 17.05 -15.78
C LYS A 138 3.17 18.58 -15.86
N ASP A 139 3.73 19.18 -16.89
CA ASP A 139 3.67 20.63 -17.11
C ASP A 139 2.25 21.13 -17.39
N VAL A 140 1.36 20.24 -17.80
CA VAL A 140 -0.08 20.57 -17.93
C VAL A 140 -0.67 20.94 -16.58
N CYS A 141 -0.31 20.21 -15.51
CA CYS A 141 -0.77 20.53 -14.15
C CYS A 141 -0.21 21.86 -13.66
N HIS A 142 1.03 22.17 -14.00
CA HIS A 142 1.64 23.47 -13.72
C HIS A 142 0.86 24.60 -14.41
N PHE A 143 0.60 24.50 -15.70
CA PHE A 143 -0.21 25.47 -16.43
C PHE A 143 -1.61 25.61 -15.84
N MET A 144 -2.32 24.53 -15.64
CA MET A 144 -3.67 24.51 -15.06
C MET A 144 -3.72 25.17 -13.68
N PHE A 145 -2.71 24.95 -12.84
CA PHE A 145 -2.64 25.53 -11.52
C PHE A 145 -2.50 27.08 -11.59
N TYR A 146 -1.68 27.60 -12.48
CA TYR A 146 -1.54 29.05 -12.66
C TYR A 146 -2.75 29.67 -13.32
N GLU A 147 -3.38 29.00 -14.25
CA GLU A 147 -4.65 29.46 -14.84
C GLU A 147 -5.75 29.53 -13.79
N TYR A 148 -5.82 28.53 -12.90
CA TYR A 148 -6.73 28.55 -11.77
C TYR A 148 -6.47 29.72 -10.81
N LYS A 149 -5.21 30.00 -10.48
CA LYS A 149 -4.83 31.17 -9.67
C LYS A 149 -5.21 32.50 -10.33
N ALA A 150 -5.00 32.61 -11.63
CA ALA A 150 -5.41 33.76 -12.42
C ALA A 150 -6.91 33.97 -12.34
N MET A 151 -7.68 32.90 -12.58
CA MET A 151 -9.14 32.94 -12.53
C MET A 151 -9.67 33.31 -11.13
N PHE A 152 -9.03 32.82 -10.07
CA PHE A 152 -9.38 33.18 -8.70
C PHE A 152 -9.17 34.67 -8.42
N LYS A 153 -8.05 35.20 -8.87
CA LYS A 153 -7.79 36.64 -8.75
C LYS A 153 -8.80 37.46 -9.53
N ILE A 154 -9.13 37.05 -10.74
CA ILE A 154 -10.15 37.70 -11.57
C ILE A 154 -11.53 37.66 -10.88
N ALA A 155 -11.90 36.52 -10.27
CA ALA A 155 -13.15 36.40 -9.51
C ALA A 155 -13.17 37.35 -8.29
N THR A 156 -12.06 37.44 -7.56
CA THR A 156 -11.92 38.34 -6.44
C THR A 156 -12.06 39.80 -6.88
N ASP A 157 -11.37 40.20 -7.96
CA ASP A 157 -11.44 41.58 -8.52
C ASP A 157 -12.85 41.90 -9.04
N PHE A 158 -13.53 40.95 -9.66
CA PHE A 158 -14.91 41.06 -10.12
C PHE A 158 -15.87 41.30 -8.96
N LEU A 159 -15.80 40.49 -7.92
CA LEU A 159 -16.65 40.60 -6.73
C LEU A 159 -16.34 41.87 -5.94
N GLY A 160 -15.07 42.32 -5.92
CA GLY A 160 -14.67 43.57 -5.35
C GLY A 160 -15.31 44.77 -6.05
N LYS A 161 -15.32 44.81 -7.38
CA LYS A 161 -16.01 45.84 -8.18
C LYS A 161 -17.52 45.84 -7.94
N LYS A 162 -18.11 44.69 -7.60
CA LYS A 162 -19.51 44.56 -7.23
C LYS A 162 -19.81 44.87 -5.75
N GLN A 163 -18.80 45.20 -4.96
CA GLN A 163 -18.90 45.41 -3.50
C GLN A 163 -19.49 44.21 -2.75
N MET A 164 -19.15 43.02 -3.21
CA MET A 164 -19.66 41.76 -2.65
C MET A 164 -18.64 41.00 -1.77
N LEU A 165 -17.41 41.49 -1.63
CA LEU A 165 -16.34 40.80 -0.88
C LEU A 165 -16.66 40.66 0.61
N ASP A 166 -17.47 41.56 1.18
CA ASP A 166 -17.83 41.50 2.61
C ASP A 166 -18.80 40.35 2.94
N ILE A 167 -19.52 39.84 1.93
CA ILE A 167 -20.52 38.78 2.09
C ILE A 167 -20.06 37.43 1.50
N TRP A 168 -19.06 37.44 0.62
CA TRP A 168 -18.50 36.23 0.01
C TRP A 168 -17.29 35.76 0.78
N THR A 169 -17.34 34.50 1.23
CA THR A 169 -16.17 33.87 1.83
C THR A 169 -15.17 33.48 0.75
N GLU A 170 -13.92 33.29 1.14
CA GLU A 170 -12.89 32.77 0.25
C GLU A 170 -13.29 31.42 -0.37
N LYS A 171 -14.05 30.61 0.38
CA LYS A 171 -14.59 29.34 -0.10
C LYS A 171 -15.61 29.55 -1.23
N ASP A 172 -16.50 30.54 -1.10
CA ASP A 172 -17.51 30.83 -2.14
C ASP A 172 -16.82 31.31 -3.42
N ILE A 173 -15.78 32.15 -3.28
CA ILE A 173 -14.95 32.60 -4.41
C ILE A 173 -14.23 31.42 -5.06
N ASN A 174 -13.70 30.51 -4.27
CA ASN A 174 -13.08 29.29 -4.74
C ASN A 174 -14.06 28.42 -5.53
N ASP A 175 -15.26 28.21 -5.01
CA ASP A 175 -16.31 27.42 -5.64
C ASP A 175 -16.75 28.03 -6.99
N LEU A 176 -16.92 29.36 -7.04
CA LEU A 176 -17.21 30.10 -8.27
C LEU A 176 -16.09 29.91 -9.30
N THR A 177 -14.85 30.13 -8.87
CA THR A 177 -13.66 29.98 -9.72
C THR A 177 -13.56 28.58 -10.27
N TYR A 178 -13.67 27.58 -9.41
CA TYR A 178 -13.54 26.17 -9.78
C TYR A 178 -14.64 25.74 -10.77
N ALA A 179 -15.85 26.25 -10.62
CA ALA A 179 -16.96 25.98 -11.52
C ALA A 179 -16.63 26.37 -12.97
N PHE A 180 -16.06 27.54 -13.17
CA PHE A 180 -15.62 28.01 -14.50
C PHE A 180 -14.32 27.35 -14.98
N PHE A 181 -13.38 27.12 -14.07
CA PHE A 181 -12.11 26.46 -14.38
C PHE A 181 -12.32 25.05 -14.95
N ILE A 182 -13.25 24.28 -14.36
CA ILE A 182 -13.54 22.91 -14.81
C ILE A 182 -14.32 22.91 -16.10
N ASN A 183 -15.37 23.72 -16.20
CA ASN A 183 -16.31 23.63 -17.35
C ASN A 183 -15.92 24.57 -18.49
N GLY A 184 -15.04 25.53 -18.22
CA GLY A 184 -14.70 26.60 -19.17
C GLY A 184 -15.79 27.65 -19.30
N ILE A 185 -15.44 28.72 -20.01
CA ILE A 185 -16.39 29.75 -20.40
C ILE A 185 -17.02 29.37 -21.75
N THR A 186 -18.30 29.10 -21.74
CA THR A 186 -19.08 28.84 -22.95
C THR A 186 -20.20 29.86 -23.08
N ARG A 187 -20.57 30.23 -24.32
CA ARG A 187 -21.64 31.21 -24.53
C ARG A 187 -23.02 30.69 -24.15
N ASN A 188 -23.20 29.37 -24.21
CA ASN A 188 -24.53 28.74 -24.15
C ASN A 188 -24.84 28.05 -22.83
N THR A 189 -23.82 27.80 -22.00
CA THR A 189 -24.02 27.07 -20.73
C THR A 189 -23.32 27.80 -19.58
N LEU A 190 -24.04 27.93 -18.48
CA LEU A 190 -23.45 28.38 -17.20
C LEU A 190 -23.06 27.13 -16.41
N PRO A 191 -21.94 27.16 -15.69
CA PRO A 191 -21.60 26.04 -14.81
C PRO A 191 -22.65 25.89 -13.71
N ALA A 192 -22.86 24.67 -13.26
CA ALA A 192 -23.66 24.44 -12.08
C ALA A 192 -22.90 24.99 -10.85
N PHE A 193 -23.55 25.90 -10.16
CA PHE A 193 -23.00 26.54 -8.95
C PHE A 193 -24.16 26.69 -7.97
N SER A 194 -23.93 26.45 -6.72
CA SER A 194 -24.93 26.59 -5.68
C SER A 194 -24.32 27.29 -4.46
N THR A 195 -24.89 28.41 -4.10
CA THR A 195 -24.56 29.12 -2.86
C THR A 195 -25.80 29.40 -2.08
N CYS A 196 -25.69 29.40 -0.74
CA CYS A 196 -26.77 29.80 0.15
C CYS A 196 -26.99 31.33 0.20
N LEU A 197 -26.07 32.10 -0.40
CA LEU A 197 -26.06 33.57 -0.32
C LEU A 197 -26.98 34.25 -1.32
N LEU A 198 -27.33 33.58 -2.41
CA LEU A 198 -28.09 34.15 -3.51
C LEU A 198 -29.30 33.28 -3.88
N ASN A 199 -30.40 33.94 -4.26
CA ASN A 199 -31.50 33.22 -4.87
C ASN A 199 -31.14 32.76 -6.31
N PRO A 200 -31.87 31.80 -6.91
CA PRO A 200 -31.53 31.23 -8.22
C PRO A 200 -31.41 32.26 -9.35
N GLU A 201 -32.20 33.31 -9.34
CA GLU A 201 -32.19 34.35 -10.39
C GLU A 201 -30.97 35.27 -10.24
N GLU A 202 -30.68 35.71 -9.02
CA GLU A 202 -29.48 36.50 -8.71
C GLU A 202 -28.22 35.70 -9.01
N GLN A 203 -28.20 34.44 -8.65
CA GLN A 203 -27.09 33.54 -8.95
C GLN A 203 -26.86 33.41 -10.46
N LYS A 204 -27.92 33.21 -11.25
CA LYS A 204 -27.84 33.13 -12.71
C LYS A 204 -27.36 34.45 -13.31
N ALA A 205 -27.83 35.59 -12.82
CA ALA A 205 -27.38 36.90 -13.26
C ALA A 205 -25.88 37.09 -12.97
N LEU A 206 -25.43 36.80 -11.76
CA LEU A 206 -24.03 36.89 -11.35
C LEU A 206 -23.13 36.00 -12.20
N LEU A 207 -23.52 34.73 -12.41
CA LEU A 207 -22.77 33.79 -13.25
C LEU A 207 -22.66 34.27 -14.69
N THR A 208 -23.74 34.84 -15.22
CA THR A 208 -23.75 35.41 -16.57
C THR A 208 -22.79 36.59 -16.69
N GLU A 209 -22.87 37.54 -15.74
CA GLU A 209 -21.97 38.71 -15.71
C GLU A 209 -20.52 38.31 -15.51
N PHE A 210 -20.23 37.36 -14.62
CA PHE A 210 -18.87 36.87 -14.43
C PHE A 210 -18.33 36.13 -15.65
N ARG A 211 -19.14 35.32 -16.33
CA ARG A 211 -18.79 34.72 -17.60
C ARG A 211 -18.42 35.78 -18.64
N ASP A 212 -19.26 36.79 -18.80
CA ASP A 212 -19.05 37.85 -19.78
C ASP A 212 -17.80 38.70 -19.45
N TYR A 213 -17.53 38.88 -18.16
CA TYR A 213 -16.29 39.49 -17.68
C TYR A 213 -15.05 38.64 -18.02
N LEU A 214 -15.13 37.32 -17.84
CA LEU A 214 -14.05 36.40 -18.25
C LEU A 214 -13.84 36.42 -19.78
N PHE A 215 -14.91 36.49 -20.60
CA PHE A 215 -14.78 36.66 -22.04
C PHE A 215 -14.07 37.95 -22.42
N MET A 216 -14.44 39.06 -21.78
CA MET A 216 -13.80 40.34 -22.01
C MET A 216 -12.30 40.28 -21.69
N ILE A 217 -11.93 39.71 -20.55
CA ILE A 217 -10.52 39.60 -20.14
C ILE A 217 -9.76 38.63 -21.09
N ARG A 218 -10.37 37.54 -21.52
CA ARG A 218 -9.74 36.59 -22.44
C ARG A 218 -9.42 37.22 -23.78
N ASP A 219 -10.32 38.06 -24.25
CA ASP A 219 -10.19 38.74 -25.55
C ASP A 219 -9.33 40.01 -25.42
N ASP A 220 -9.13 40.54 -24.22
CA ASP A 220 -8.21 41.66 -23.93
C ASP A 220 -6.82 41.14 -23.54
N MET A 221 -5.97 40.96 -24.55
CA MET A 221 -4.61 40.48 -24.40
C MET A 221 -3.70 41.35 -23.53
N SER A 222 -4.14 42.56 -23.18
CA SER A 222 -3.40 43.46 -22.28
C SER A 222 -3.62 43.14 -20.80
N TYR A 223 -4.65 42.39 -20.46
CA TYR A 223 -4.99 42.04 -19.08
C TYR A 223 -4.39 40.67 -18.67
N HIS A 224 -3.21 40.76 -18.07
CA HIS A 224 -2.54 39.56 -17.58
C HIS A 224 -2.49 39.58 -16.04
N PRO A 225 -3.43 38.95 -15.35
CA PRO A 225 -3.48 38.96 -13.90
C PRO A 225 -2.32 38.21 -13.24
N ILE A 226 -1.63 37.36 -14.00
CA ILE A 226 -0.44 36.63 -13.56
C ILE A 226 0.61 36.61 -14.67
N LYS A 227 1.79 37.18 -14.36
CA LYS A 227 2.93 37.26 -15.26
C LYS A 227 3.27 35.92 -15.97
N TYR A 228 3.04 34.80 -15.28
CA TYR A 228 3.33 33.48 -15.81
C TYR A 228 2.49 33.10 -17.05
N LEU A 229 1.26 33.59 -17.16
CA LEU A 229 0.42 33.34 -18.33
C LEU A 229 0.90 34.14 -19.55
N ASN A 230 1.67 35.21 -19.36
CA ASN A 230 2.23 35.98 -20.45
C ASN A 230 3.23 35.18 -21.30
N ASP A 231 3.91 34.20 -20.71
CA ASP A 231 4.87 33.33 -21.42
C ASP A 231 4.19 32.46 -22.48
N TYR A 232 2.87 32.33 -22.41
CA TYR A 232 2.05 31.59 -23.37
C TYR A 232 1.32 32.49 -24.38
N GLU A 233 1.51 33.81 -24.26
CA GLU A 233 0.93 34.77 -25.21
C GLU A 233 1.45 34.52 -26.64
N GLY A 234 0.58 34.65 -27.61
CA GLY A 234 0.95 34.46 -29.02
C GLY A 234 0.96 33.00 -29.52
N ARG A 235 0.74 32.00 -28.62
CA ARG A 235 0.67 30.59 -29.02
C ARG A 235 -0.71 30.13 -29.48
N GLY A 236 -1.67 31.06 -29.74
CA GLY A 236 -3.02 30.75 -30.14
C GLY A 236 -3.89 30.09 -29.06
N ILE A 237 -3.55 30.35 -27.81
CA ILE A 237 -4.19 29.76 -26.63
C ILE A 237 -5.52 30.45 -26.36
N LYS A 238 -6.53 29.61 -26.09
CA LYS A 238 -7.78 30.08 -25.50
C LYS A 238 -7.76 29.80 -24.01
N PHE A 239 -7.45 30.79 -23.21
CA PHE A 239 -7.58 30.71 -21.75
C PHE A 239 -9.03 30.44 -21.36
N PHE A 240 -9.23 29.77 -20.26
CA PHE A 240 -10.53 29.48 -19.65
C PHE A 240 -11.42 28.54 -20.51
N ASP A 241 -10.82 27.65 -21.32
CA ASP A 241 -11.55 26.68 -22.14
C ASP A 241 -12.08 25.47 -21.34
N GLY A 242 -11.68 25.38 -20.07
CA GLY A 242 -12.09 24.31 -19.16
C GLY A 242 -11.19 23.08 -19.19
N HIS A 243 -11.04 22.49 -18.03
CA HIS A 243 -10.08 21.38 -17.82
C HIS A 243 -10.75 20.06 -17.43
N ARG A 244 -12.06 19.96 -17.51
CA ARG A 244 -12.80 18.75 -17.14
C ARG A 244 -12.30 17.47 -17.82
N PRO A 245 -12.01 17.45 -19.14
CA PRO A 245 -11.55 16.24 -19.81
C PRO A 245 -10.18 15.75 -19.32
N ARG A 246 -9.36 16.67 -18.76
CA ARG A 246 -8.00 16.38 -18.28
C ARG A 246 -8.00 16.06 -16.81
N LEU A 247 -8.64 16.88 -16.00
CA LEU A 247 -8.57 16.83 -14.54
C LEU A 247 -9.44 15.71 -13.95
N VAL A 248 -10.62 15.42 -14.52
CA VAL A 248 -11.50 14.37 -13.99
C VAL A 248 -10.88 12.97 -14.07
N PRO A 249 -10.31 12.51 -15.20
CA PRO A 249 -9.60 11.23 -15.23
C PRO A 249 -8.43 11.18 -14.24
N TYR A 250 -7.63 12.23 -14.18
CA TYR A 250 -6.50 12.36 -13.27
C TYR A 250 -6.91 12.16 -11.81
N VAL A 251 -7.91 12.91 -11.32
CA VAL A 251 -8.38 12.80 -9.94
C VAL A 251 -9.02 11.44 -9.65
N LYS A 252 -9.72 10.85 -10.63
CA LYS A 252 -10.27 9.49 -10.48
C LYS A 252 -9.17 8.45 -10.25
N TYR A 253 -8.03 8.56 -10.93
CA TYR A 253 -6.92 7.64 -10.71
C TYR A 253 -6.25 7.82 -9.35
N ILE A 254 -6.12 9.05 -8.87
CA ILE A 254 -5.64 9.30 -7.50
C ILE A 254 -6.59 8.66 -6.49
N ASN A 255 -7.91 8.84 -6.65
CA ASN A 255 -8.89 8.20 -5.78
C ASN A 255 -8.77 6.67 -5.81
N LEU A 256 -8.57 6.07 -6.97
CA LEU A 256 -8.36 4.62 -7.10
C LEU A 256 -7.13 4.15 -6.32
N LEU A 257 -6.02 4.90 -6.37
CA LEU A 257 -4.83 4.62 -5.58
C LEU A 257 -5.09 4.75 -4.08
N LEU A 258 -5.81 5.78 -3.65
CA LEU A 258 -6.16 5.97 -2.24
C LEU A 258 -7.12 4.88 -1.75
N GLU A 259 -8.12 4.51 -2.53
CA GLU A 259 -9.02 3.37 -2.24
C GLU A 259 -8.24 2.07 -2.11
N TRP A 260 -7.26 1.85 -3.00
CA TRP A 260 -6.40 0.67 -2.93
C TRP A 260 -5.58 0.65 -1.62
N ILE A 261 -4.96 1.78 -1.23
CA ILE A 261 -4.20 1.92 0.03
C ILE A 261 -5.10 1.61 1.23
N VAL A 262 -6.32 2.16 1.25
CA VAL A 262 -7.29 1.91 2.35
C VAL A 262 -7.72 0.46 2.41
N GLY A 263 -7.92 -0.18 1.25
CA GLY A 263 -8.44 -1.55 1.15
C GLY A 263 -7.40 -2.63 1.47
N HIS A 264 -6.13 -2.42 1.12
CA HIS A 264 -5.09 -3.44 1.21
C HIS A 264 -4.15 -3.24 2.41
N CYS A 265 -3.90 -1.99 2.83
CA CYS A 265 -3.00 -1.72 3.95
C CYS A 265 -3.72 -1.85 5.30
N LYS A 266 -3.27 -2.79 6.11
CA LYS A 266 -3.90 -3.11 7.40
C LYS A 266 -3.46 -2.16 8.51
N THR A 267 -2.19 -1.73 8.49
CA THR A 267 -1.60 -0.87 9.53
C THR A 267 -1.49 0.58 9.07
N ALA A 268 -1.32 1.49 10.00
CA ALA A 268 -1.09 2.90 9.71
C ALA A 268 0.28 3.11 9.06
N GLU A 269 1.28 2.31 9.47
CA GLU A 269 2.64 2.34 8.93
C GLU A 269 2.66 1.93 7.46
N GLU A 270 1.99 0.83 7.11
CA GLU A 270 1.84 0.41 5.70
C GLU A 270 1.17 1.49 4.86
N ARG A 271 0.07 2.07 5.35
CA ARG A 271 -0.61 3.17 4.64
C ARG A 271 0.30 4.37 4.42
N LYS A 272 1.09 4.75 5.43
CA LYS A 272 2.06 5.84 5.34
C LYS A 272 3.16 5.55 4.32
N GLU A 273 3.65 4.30 4.28
CA GLU A 273 4.66 3.85 3.31
C GLU A 273 4.15 4.01 1.86
N TYR A 274 3.00 3.43 1.53
CA TYR A 274 2.42 3.54 0.17
C TYR A 274 2.02 4.96 -0.20
N LEU A 275 1.50 5.73 0.77
CA LEU A 275 1.18 7.14 0.56
C LEU A 275 2.44 7.96 0.24
N SER A 276 3.58 7.65 0.87
CA SER A 276 4.84 8.34 0.59
C SER A 276 5.33 8.12 -0.84
N TYR A 277 5.12 6.93 -1.42
CA TYR A 277 5.42 6.68 -2.84
C TYR A 277 4.54 7.53 -3.77
N LEU A 278 3.25 7.63 -3.48
CA LEU A 278 2.35 8.48 -4.27
C LEU A 278 2.76 9.95 -4.18
N ILE A 279 3.01 10.46 -2.97
CA ILE A 279 3.43 11.86 -2.74
C ILE A 279 4.74 12.17 -3.47
N ALA A 280 5.72 11.25 -3.44
CA ALA A 280 6.99 11.45 -4.11
C ALA A 280 6.87 11.55 -5.64
N GLU A 281 5.81 11.00 -6.22
CA GLU A 281 5.53 11.07 -7.66
C GLU A 281 4.77 12.34 -8.05
N MET A 282 4.02 12.95 -7.14
CA MET A 282 3.22 14.14 -7.40
C MET A 282 4.06 15.42 -7.33
N SER A 283 3.82 16.34 -8.27
CA SER A 283 4.34 17.71 -8.15
C SER A 283 3.47 18.55 -7.21
N ASP A 284 4.05 19.62 -6.69
CA ASP A 284 3.33 20.58 -5.82
C ASP A 284 2.09 21.19 -6.51
N HIS A 285 2.18 21.41 -7.84
CA HIS A 285 1.07 21.94 -8.62
C HIS A 285 -0.06 20.90 -8.77
N GLU A 286 0.27 19.62 -8.91
CA GLU A 286 -0.69 18.54 -8.90
C GLU A 286 -1.42 18.46 -7.56
N ILE A 287 -0.68 18.56 -6.46
CA ILE A 287 -1.27 18.56 -5.12
C ILE A 287 -2.18 19.77 -4.92
N GLY A 288 -1.79 20.95 -5.42
CA GLY A 288 -2.61 22.16 -5.38
C GLY A 288 -3.93 22.03 -6.14
N LEU A 289 -3.89 21.46 -7.34
CA LEU A 289 -5.09 21.19 -8.14
C LEU A 289 -6.00 20.15 -7.48
N LEU A 290 -5.40 19.09 -6.93
CA LEU A 290 -6.14 18.06 -6.20
C LEU A 290 -6.84 18.65 -4.99
N TYR A 291 -6.14 19.50 -4.23
CA TYR A 291 -6.69 20.20 -3.08
C TYR A 291 -7.93 21.03 -3.44
N SER A 292 -7.82 21.84 -4.49
CA SER A 292 -8.93 22.65 -4.99
C SER A 292 -10.12 21.78 -5.42
N SER A 293 -9.84 20.63 -6.07
CA SER A 293 -10.85 19.69 -6.53
C SER A 293 -11.63 19.03 -5.39
N VAL A 294 -10.93 18.62 -4.33
CA VAL A 294 -11.52 17.89 -3.19
C VAL A 294 -12.37 18.81 -2.31
N ASN A 295 -11.96 20.08 -2.19
CA ASN A 295 -12.63 21.03 -1.31
C ASN A 295 -13.82 21.75 -1.93
N THR A 296 -14.12 21.50 -3.22
CA THR A 296 -15.26 22.12 -3.90
C THR A 296 -16.50 21.20 -3.85
N PRO A 297 -17.53 21.53 -3.05
CA PRO A 297 -18.66 20.61 -2.76
C PRO A 297 -19.45 20.17 -3.98
N ASN A 298 -19.65 21.07 -4.95
CA ASN A 298 -20.49 20.82 -6.12
C ASN A 298 -19.83 19.94 -7.17
N TYR A 299 -18.50 19.80 -7.14
CA TYR A 299 -17.74 18.97 -8.06
C TYR A 299 -17.22 17.67 -7.44
N SER A 300 -17.33 17.55 -6.11
CA SER A 300 -17.02 16.31 -5.40
C SER A 300 -17.93 15.14 -5.80
N SER A 301 -19.10 15.39 -6.43
CA SER A 301 -19.99 14.32 -6.89
C SER A 301 -19.37 13.40 -7.95
N TYR A 302 -18.38 13.88 -8.70
CA TYR A 302 -17.60 13.06 -9.64
C TYR A 302 -16.38 12.39 -9.03
N ILE A 303 -16.05 12.79 -7.81
CA ILE A 303 -14.79 12.50 -7.11
C ILE A 303 -15.09 11.84 -5.75
N LYS A 304 -16.38 11.82 -5.31
CA LYS A 304 -16.74 11.27 -4.00
C LYS A 304 -16.27 9.82 -3.91
N PRO A 305 -15.40 9.52 -2.95
CA PRO A 305 -15.13 8.16 -2.56
C PRO A 305 -16.43 7.47 -2.15
N ASN A 306 -16.49 6.18 -2.35
CA ASN A 306 -17.60 5.37 -1.86
C ASN A 306 -17.84 5.68 -0.38
N SER A 307 -19.08 5.95 0.01
CA SER A 307 -19.46 6.42 1.35
C SER A 307 -18.97 5.56 2.54
N LYS A 308 -18.50 4.35 2.28
CA LYS A 308 -17.94 3.43 3.29
C LYS A 308 -16.47 3.66 3.65
N THR A 309 -15.75 4.45 2.86
CA THR A 309 -14.29 4.69 3.04
C THR A 309 -13.97 6.12 3.42
N SER A 310 -14.97 7.01 3.49
CA SER A 310 -14.83 8.47 3.56
C SER A 310 -13.88 9.01 4.64
N ASP A 311 -13.89 8.42 5.85
CA ASP A 311 -13.06 8.92 6.96
C ASP A 311 -11.57 8.58 6.78
N LYS A 312 -11.27 7.35 6.32
CA LYS A 312 -9.89 6.90 6.10
C LYS A 312 -9.26 7.60 4.90
N GLU A 313 -10.01 7.83 3.84
CA GLU A 313 -9.57 8.58 2.66
C GLU A 313 -9.34 10.05 3.00
N SER A 314 -10.21 10.66 3.80
CA SER A 314 -10.01 12.01 4.33
C SER A 314 -8.68 12.14 5.08
N MET A 315 -8.29 11.13 5.87
CA MET A 315 -6.96 11.11 6.53
C MET A 315 -5.80 10.99 5.54
N LEU A 316 -5.96 10.25 4.45
CA LEU A 316 -4.92 10.14 3.41
C LEU A 316 -4.76 11.44 2.64
N TYR A 317 -5.85 12.12 2.30
CA TYR A 317 -5.80 13.45 1.70
C TYR A 317 -5.11 14.46 2.62
N LYS A 318 -5.40 14.45 3.92
CA LYS A 318 -4.67 15.26 4.92
C LYS A 318 -3.16 14.99 4.87
N GLY A 319 -2.76 13.73 4.73
CA GLY A 319 -1.35 13.33 4.58
C GLY A 319 -0.70 13.92 3.33
N ILE A 320 -1.40 13.87 2.18
CA ILE A 320 -0.91 14.47 0.93
C ILE A 320 -0.73 15.99 1.10
N PHE A 321 -1.74 16.68 1.61
CA PHE A 321 -1.70 18.14 1.73
C PHE A 321 -0.71 18.61 2.80
N ALA A 322 -0.44 17.83 3.83
CA ALA A 322 0.58 18.11 4.83
C ALA A 322 2.01 18.06 4.28
N SER A 323 2.24 17.34 3.18
CA SER A 323 3.57 17.18 2.58
C SER A 323 4.05 18.41 1.80
N VAL A 324 3.15 19.35 1.48
CA VAL A 324 3.47 20.51 0.67
C VAL A 324 4.22 21.54 1.49
N PRO A 325 5.37 22.07 1.00
CA PRO A 325 6.12 23.11 1.66
C PRO A 325 5.29 24.40 1.86
N ASP A 326 5.49 25.08 2.99
CA ASP A 326 4.83 26.36 3.29
C ASP A 326 5.19 27.49 2.30
N SER A 327 6.29 27.33 1.55
CA SER A 327 6.75 28.27 0.52
C SER A 327 5.84 28.31 -0.72
N ILE A 328 5.14 27.23 -1.03
CA ILE A 328 4.07 27.24 -2.01
C ILE A 328 2.85 27.76 -1.25
N SER A 329 2.66 29.07 -1.27
CA SER A 329 1.59 29.71 -0.51
C SER A 329 0.23 29.22 -1.02
N PHE A 330 -0.28 28.12 -0.43
CA PHE A 330 -1.71 27.82 -0.39
C PHE A 330 -2.51 28.95 0.29
N LYS A 331 -1.84 30.02 0.74
CA LYS A 331 -2.45 31.23 1.29
C LYS A 331 -3.56 31.84 0.42
N PHE A 332 -3.67 31.40 -0.83
CA PHE A 332 -4.76 31.83 -1.71
C PHE A 332 -6.07 31.08 -1.46
N TYR A 333 -6.07 29.90 -0.81
CA TYR A 333 -7.24 29.03 -0.81
C TYR A 333 -7.65 28.50 0.55
N TYR A 334 -6.70 28.41 1.49
CA TYR A 334 -7.00 27.86 2.81
C TYR A 334 -5.91 28.19 3.82
N ASP A 335 -6.31 28.47 5.03
CA ASP A 335 -5.44 28.31 6.16
C ASP A 335 -5.15 26.80 6.32
N LYS A 336 -3.93 26.38 5.98
CA LYS A 336 -3.45 24.99 6.12
C LYS A 336 -3.74 24.44 7.53
N LYS A 337 -3.73 25.31 8.56
CA LYS A 337 -4.07 24.96 9.95
C LYS A 337 -5.54 24.61 10.12
N ALA A 338 -6.46 25.28 9.43
CA ALA A 338 -7.88 24.97 9.53
C ALA A 338 -8.25 23.62 8.89
N PHE A 339 -7.46 23.16 7.91
CA PHE A 339 -7.67 21.85 7.27
C PHE A 339 -7.00 20.69 8.02
N LEU A 340 -5.83 20.94 8.64
CA LEU A 340 -5.05 19.93 9.35
C LEU A 340 -5.41 19.81 10.84
N GLY A 341 -6.11 20.82 11.40
CA GLY A 341 -6.64 20.81 12.77
C GLY A 341 -7.86 19.95 12.90
#